data_fbdda4bad952eaa6c97cbe01de10a51e
#
_entry.id   fbdda4bad952eaa6c97cbe01de10a51e
#
_cell.length_a   1.000
_cell.length_b   1.000
_cell.length_c   1.000
_cell.angle_alpha   90.00
_cell.angle_beta   90.00
_cell.angle_gamma   90.00
#
_symmetry.space_group_name_H-M   'P 1'
#
loop_
_entity.id
_entity.type
_entity.pdbx_description
1 polymer ?
#
loop_
_entity_poly.entity_id
_entity_poly.type
_entity_poly.pdbx_seq_one_letter_code
_entity_poly.pdbx_strand_id
1 'polypeptide(L)'
;MSPQRSVSLAVVFADVVGSTRLYEQLGDVQARETVARCIEVMTKATSAHGGKVVKTMGDEVLATFHTPTAAVEASCRMQNMIKEAMVDTGVPVDIRIGLHYGPVMEEDDDVFGATVHTANRMTSQAKAQQIITTEATVEALAPALRGMTRQIDFATVKGRTDGIALYEVLWQREDNTAMVPTMDDLAAESVTRRLVLRYHGREVIV
;
A
#
# COMPACT_ATOMS: atom_id res chain seq x y z
N MET A 1 0.47 -22.81 27.93
CA MET A 1 1.37 -21.93 27.19
C MET A 1 1.53 -22.56 25.82
N SER A 2 0.97 -21.92 24.81
CA SER A 2 1.16 -22.34 23.42
C SER A 2 2.63 -22.18 23.05
N PRO A 3 3.23 -23.06 22.22
CA PRO A 3 4.63 -22.94 21.84
C PRO A 3 4.81 -21.66 21.01
N GLN A 4 5.68 -20.78 21.48
CA GLN A 4 6.12 -19.63 20.70
C GLN A 4 6.80 -20.11 19.42
N ARG A 5 6.26 -19.74 18.27
CA ARG A 5 6.81 -20.10 16.97
C ARG A 5 7.32 -18.86 16.24
N SER A 6 8.60 -18.87 15.88
CA SER A 6 9.15 -17.86 14.99
C SER A 6 8.90 -18.27 13.54
N VAL A 7 8.25 -17.41 12.76
CA VAL A 7 7.92 -17.58 11.35
C VAL A 7 8.10 -16.27 10.61
N SER A 8 8.45 -16.32 9.33
CA SER A 8 8.46 -15.11 8.49
C SER A 8 7.10 -14.88 7.86
N LEU A 9 6.50 -13.72 8.15
CA LEU A 9 5.21 -13.30 7.60
C LEU A 9 5.30 -11.87 7.05
N ALA A 10 4.42 -11.58 6.10
CA ALA A 10 4.12 -10.20 5.75
C ALA A 10 3.02 -9.70 6.68
N VAL A 11 3.33 -8.67 7.45
CA VAL A 11 2.41 -8.00 8.36
C VAL A 11 1.86 -6.76 7.67
N VAL A 12 0.55 -6.61 7.67
CA VAL A 12 -0.18 -5.52 7.04
C VAL A 12 -1.03 -4.80 8.07
N PHE A 13 -0.90 -3.49 8.13
CA PHE A 13 -1.85 -2.60 8.79
C PHE A 13 -2.58 -1.80 7.73
N ALA A 14 -3.90 -1.78 7.78
CA ALA A 14 -4.77 -1.01 6.91
C ALA A 14 -5.71 -0.17 7.76
N ASP A 15 -5.71 1.15 7.57
CA ASP A 15 -6.32 2.14 8.46
C ASP A 15 -7.18 3.14 7.66
N VAL A 16 -8.36 3.48 8.17
CA VAL A 16 -9.26 4.45 7.55
C VAL A 16 -8.77 5.86 7.80
N VAL A 17 -8.57 6.61 6.72
CA VAL A 17 -8.06 7.98 6.83
C VAL A 17 -9.15 8.94 7.26
N GLY A 18 -8.86 9.69 8.35
CA GLY A 18 -9.75 10.75 8.81
C GLY A 18 -11.08 10.26 9.38
N SER A 19 -11.10 9.10 10.00
CA SER A 19 -12.29 8.53 10.65
C SER A 19 -12.98 9.51 11.59
N THR A 20 -12.22 10.26 12.40
CA THR A 20 -12.76 11.32 13.28
C THR A 20 -13.60 12.35 12.48
N ARG A 21 -13.11 12.75 11.30
CA ARG A 21 -13.84 13.67 10.43
C ARG A 21 -15.13 13.08 9.87
N LEU A 22 -15.18 11.76 9.66
CA LEU A 22 -16.42 11.08 9.27
C LEU A 22 -17.50 11.24 10.35
N TYR A 23 -17.13 11.13 11.63
CA TYR A 23 -18.05 11.35 12.74
C TYR A 23 -18.59 12.77 12.79
N GLU A 24 -17.76 13.77 12.50
CA GLU A 24 -18.18 15.16 12.42
C GLU A 24 -19.16 15.45 11.25
N GLN A 25 -18.94 14.78 10.11
CA GLN A 25 -19.73 15.01 8.89
C GLN A 25 -21.02 14.18 8.81
N LEU A 26 -20.97 12.92 9.24
CA LEU A 26 -22.06 11.98 9.09
C LEU A 26 -22.87 11.73 10.38
N GLY A 27 -22.32 12.17 11.53
CA GLY A 27 -22.81 11.79 12.85
C GLY A 27 -22.45 10.35 13.22
N ASP A 28 -22.64 10.01 14.51
CA ASP A 28 -22.10 8.78 15.11
C ASP A 28 -22.60 7.48 14.43
N VAL A 29 -23.87 7.40 14.09
CA VAL A 29 -24.48 6.18 13.54
C VAL A 29 -23.93 5.89 12.14
N GLN A 30 -24.02 6.84 11.23
CA GLN A 30 -23.59 6.66 9.85
C GLN A 30 -22.06 6.52 9.72
N ALA A 31 -21.30 7.26 10.53
CA ALA A 31 -19.84 7.13 10.55
C ALA A 31 -19.42 5.74 11.01
N ARG A 32 -20.04 5.21 12.09
CA ARG A 32 -19.79 3.86 12.57
C ARG A 32 -20.13 2.78 11.53
N GLU A 33 -21.26 2.91 10.83
CA GLU A 33 -21.64 2.00 9.75
C GLU A 33 -20.65 2.04 8.59
N THR A 34 -20.18 3.25 8.22
CA THR A 34 -19.20 3.45 7.17
C THR A 34 -17.86 2.80 7.53
N VAL A 35 -17.36 3.03 8.74
CA VAL A 35 -16.12 2.40 9.23
C VAL A 35 -16.27 0.87 9.30
N ALA A 36 -17.38 0.35 9.79
CA ALA A 36 -17.65 -1.09 9.83
C ALA A 36 -17.63 -1.70 8.42
N ARG A 37 -18.19 -1.02 7.43
CA ARG A 37 -18.15 -1.44 6.01
C ARG A 37 -16.72 -1.44 5.46
N CYS A 38 -15.89 -0.45 5.83
CA CYS A 38 -14.47 -0.45 5.46
C CYS A 38 -13.74 -1.65 6.03
N ILE A 39 -13.93 -1.95 7.32
CA ILE A 39 -13.33 -3.12 7.99
C ILE A 39 -13.77 -4.42 7.31
N GLU A 40 -15.05 -4.55 6.96
CA GLU A 40 -15.57 -5.71 6.24
C GLU A 40 -14.89 -5.89 4.87
N VAL A 41 -14.72 -4.81 4.11
CA VAL A 41 -14.03 -4.80 2.81
C VAL A 41 -12.58 -5.23 2.96
N MET A 42 -11.84 -4.65 3.93
CA MET A 42 -10.45 -5.00 4.20
C MET A 42 -10.30 -6.47 4.64
N THR A 43 -11.22 -6.96 5.48
CA THR A 43 -11.27 -8.36 5.91
C THR A 43 -11.53 -9.32 4.75
N LYS A 44 -12.48 -9.00 3.86
CA LYS A 44 -12.78 -9.80 2.67
C LYS A 44 -11.58 -9.86 1.72
N ALA A 45 -10.92 -8.74 1.47
CA ALA A 45 -9.73 -8.70 0.62
C ALA A 45 -8.58 -9.52 1.23
N THR A 46 -8.38 -9.45 2.55
CA THR A 46 -7.40 -10.27 3.28
C THR A 46 -7.66 -11.76 3.06
N SER A 47 -8.87 -12.23 3.35
CA SER A 47 -9.23 -13.65 3.25
C SER A 47 -9.17 -14.16 1.81
N ALA A 48 -9.58 -13.35 0.83
CA ALA A 48 -9.54 -13.71 -0.60
C ALA A 48 -8.11 -13.95 -1.12
N HIS A 49 -7.09 -13.39 -0.47
CA HIS A 49 -5.68 -13.57 -0.81
C HIS A 49 -4.93 -14.49 0.17
N GLY A 50 -5.67 -15.32 0.92
CA GLY A 50 -5.08 -16.30 1.83
C GLY A 50 -4.42 -15.70 3.08
N GLY A 51 -4.76 -14.46 3.42
CA GLY A 51 -4.32 -13.80 4.64
C GLY A 51 -5.22 -14.13 5.84
N LYS A 52 -4.67 -13.93 7.03
CA LYS A 52 -5.37 -14.04 8.32
C LYS A 52 -5.52 -12.63 8.91
N VAL A 53 -6.76 -12.22 9.21
CA VAL A 53 -6.99 -11.06 10.07
C VAL A 53 -6.64 -11.47 11.50
N VAL A 54 -5.64 -10.80 12.08
CA VAL A 54 -5.20 -11.04 13.46
C VAL A 54 -6.15 -10.34 14.42
N LYS A 55 -6.39 -9.05 14.19
CA LYS A 55 -7.33 -8.24 14.99
C LYS A 55 -7.74 -6.97 14.27
N THR A 56 -8.83 -6.37 14.76
CA THR A 56 -9.27 -5.04 14.39
C THR A 56 -9.13 -4.09 15.58
N MET A 57 -8.67 -2.88 15.36
CA MET A 57 -8.43 -1.88 16.39
C MET A 57 -9.09 -0.55 15.98
N GLY A 58 -10.36 -0.38 16.39
CA GLY A 58 -11.14 0.78 15.95
C GLY A 58 -11.43 0.73 14.46
N ASP A 59 -10.74 1.55 13.69
CA ASP A 59 -10.84 1.69 12.23
C ASP A 59 -9.67 1.04 11.46
N GLU A 60 -8.81 0.33 12.18
CA GLU A 60 -7.62 -0.32 11.64
C GLU A 60 -7.75 -1.86 11.64
N VAL A 61 -7.23 -2.50 10.61
CA VAL A 61 -7.11 -3.96 10.48
C VAL A 61 -5.64 -4.36 10.51
N LEU A 62 -5.27 -5.26 11.42
CA LEU A 62 -4.01 -5.98 11.42
C LEU A 62 -4.20 -7.35 10.78
N ALA A 63 -3.47 -7.62 9.70
CA ALA A 63 -3.50 -8.88 8.99
C ALA A 63 -2.10 -9.44 8.73
N THR A 64 -2.01 -10.75 8.52
CA THR A 64 -0.77 -11.44 8.16
C THR A 64 -0.94 -12.31 6.93
N PHE A 65 0.15 -12.48 6.18
CA PHE A 65 0.21 -13.31 4.98
C PHE A 65 1.51 -14.11 4.97
N HIS A 66 1.46 -15.33 4.42
CA HIS A 66 2.65 -16.17 4.32
C HIS A 66 3.67 -15.63 3.30
N THR A 67 3.24 -14.85 2.32
CA THR A 67 4.11 -14.27 1.31
C THR A 67 3.90 -12.77 1.16
N PRO A 68 4.96 -11.99 0.89
CA PRO A 68 4.83 -10.56 0.63
C PRO A 68 4.02 -10.27 -0.65
N THR A 69 4.06 -11.17 -1.63
CA THR A 69 3.27 -11.08 -2.86
C THR A 69 1.76 -11.06 -2.56
N ALA A 70 1.26 -12.02 -1.79
CA ALA A 70 -0.15 -12.09 -1.39
C ALA A 70 -0.56 -10.86 -0.57
N ALA A 71 0.32 -10.36 0.29
CA ALA A 71 0.08 -9.14 1.08
C ALA A 71 -0.08 -7.89 0.20
N VAL A 72 0.78 -7.73 -0.80
CA VAL A 72 0.70 -6.60 -1.75
C VAL A 72 -0.54 -6.71 -2.62
N GLU A 73 -0.86 -7.89 -3.15
CA GLU A 73 -2.07 -8.12 -3.96
C GLU A 73 -3.34 -7.82 -3.15
N ALA A 74 -3.42 -8.30 -1.89
CA ALA A 74 -4.52 -7.99 -0.99
C ALA A 74 -4.62 -6.48 -0.72
N SER A 75 -3.49 -5.81 -0.49
CA SER A 75 -3.44 -4.36 -0.24
C SER A 75 -3.95 -3.55 -1.45
N CYS A 76 -3.53 -3.92 -2.66
CA CYS A 76 -4.06 -3.34 -3.89
C CYS A 76 -5.57 -3.58 -4.04
N ARG A 77 -6.02 -4.79 -3.72
CA ARG A 77 -7.45 -5.13 -3.77
C ARG A 77 -8.26 -4.36 -2.74
N MET A 78 -7.74 -4.16 -1.51
CA MET A 78 -8.37 -3.32 -0.49
C MET A 78 -8.62 -1.90 -1.01
N GLN A 79 -7.60 -1.26 -1.58
CA GLN A 79 -7.72 0.09 -2.15
C GLN A 79 -8.82 0.18 -3.22
N ASN A 80 -8.84 -0.76 -4.16
CA ASN A 80 -9.84 -0.79 -5.22
C ASN A 80 -11.26 -1.01 -4.67
N MET A 81 -11.42 -2.00 -3.77
CA MET A 81 -12.73 -2.31 -3.18
C MET A 81 -13.27 -1.18 -2.31
N ILE A 82 -12.43 -0.45 -1.58
CA ILE A 82 -12.85 0.73 -0.82
C ILE A 82 -13.39 1.80 -1.78
N LYS A 83 -12.68 2.10 -2.86
CA LYS A 83 -13.17 3.03 -3.89
C LYS A 83 -14.54 2.62 -4.42
N GLU A 84 -14.69 1.34 -4.81
CA GLU A 84 -15.94 0.80 -5.34
C GLU A 84 -17.08 0.87 -4.31
N ALA A 85 -16.81 0.45 -3.06
CA ALA A 85 -17.81 0.34 -2.01
C ALA A 85 -18.30 1.69 -1.46
N MET A 86 -17.50 2.76 -1.59
CA MET A 86 -17.79 4.05 -0.99
C MET A 86 -18.39 5.06 -1.98
N VAL A 87 -18.62 4.68 -3.24
CA VAL A 87 -19.21 5.57 -4.26
C VAL A 87 -20.57 6.10 -3.81
N ASP A 88 -21.40 5.27 -3.18
CA ASP A 88 -22.77 5.61 -2.81
C ASP A 88 -22.91 6.36 -1.47
N THR A 89 -21.82 6.54 -0.71
CA THR A 89 -21.89 7.17 0.62
C THR A 89 -22.00 8.68 0.57
N GLY A 90 -21.68 9.29 -0.59
CA GLY A 90 -21.64 10.76 -0.75
C GLY A 90 -20.46 11.44 -0.04
N VAL A 91 -19.66 10.69 0.74
CA VAL A 91 -18.46 11.15 1.43
C VAL A 91 -17.28 10.30 0.98
N PRO A 92 -16.20 10.92 0.49
CA PRO A 92 -15.01 10.18 0.11
C PRO A 92 -14.36 9.53 1.34
N VAL A 93 -14.14 8.23 1.28
CA VAL A 93 -13.46 7.46 2.32
C VAL A 93 -12.23 6.81 1.70
N ASP A 94 -11.10 7.09 2.28
CA ASP A 94 -9.81 6.54 1.87
C ASP A 94 -9.23 5.65 2.96
N ILE A 95 -8.37 4.73 2.58
CA ILE A 95 -7.53 3.97 3.48
C ILE A 95 -6.05 4.25 3.19
N ARG A 96 -5.21 4.04 4.18
CA ARG A 96 -3.77 3.98 4.07
C ARG A 96 -3.29 2.61 4.54
N ILE A 97 -2.25 2.10 3.91
CA ILE A 97 -1.75 0.76 4.18
C ILE A 97 -0.24 0.81 4.38
N GLY A 98 0.23 0.16 5.44
CA GLY A 98 1.64 -0.10 5.66
C GLY A 98 1.90 -1.59 5.78
N LEU A 99 2.97 -2.08 5.17
CA LEU A 99 3.32 -3.48 5.27
C LEU A 99 4.83 -3.71 5.37
N HIS A 100 5.20 -4.82 6.03
CA HIS A 100 6.58 -5.25 6.13
C HIS A 100 6.65 -6.78 6.21
N TYR A 101 7.64 -7.37 5.53
CA TYR A 101 7.91 -8.81 5.56
C TYR A 101 9.13 -9.10 6.41
N GLY A 102 9.01 -10.02 7.35
CA GLY A 102 10.10 -10.41 8.22
C GLY A 102 9.69 -11.42 9.30
N PRO A 103 10.62 -11.75 10.22
CA PRO A 103 10.35 -12.68 11.31
C PRO A 103 9.38 -12.09 12.32
N VAL A 104 8.38 -12.88 12.73
CA VAL A 104 7.44 -12.58 13.80
C VAL A 104 7.39 -13.75 14.79
N MET A 105 6.94 -13.47 15.99
CA MET A 105 6.54 -14.47 16.97
C MET A 105 5.03 -14.57 16.99
N GLU A 106 4.48 -15.77 16.77
CA GLU A 106 3.06 -16.05 16.89
C GLU A 106 2.80 -16.63 18.28
N GLU A 107 1.84 -16.05 19.00
CA GLU A 107 1.39 -16.48 20.33
C GLU A 107 -0.10 -16.14 20.48
N ASP A 108 -0.92 -17.12 20.90
CA ASP A 108 -2.35 -16.95 21.21
C ASP A 108 -3.15 -16.16 20.15
N ASP A 109 -2.97 -16.54 18.87
CA ASP A 109 -3.59 -15.90 17.68
C ASP A 109 -3.17 -14.45 17.42
N ASP A 110 -2.17 -13.93 18.14
CA ASP A 110 -1.56 -12.61 17.90
C ASP A 110 -0.13 -12.74 17.33
N VAL A 111 0.44 -11.63 16.87
CA VAL A 111 1.79 -11.54 16.32
C VAL A 111 2.60 -10.45 16.99
N PHE A 112 3.88 -10.75 17.25
CA PHE A 112 4.79 -9.86 17.97
C PHE A 112 6.15 -9.76 17.27
N GLY A 113 6.87 -8.67 17.54
CA GLY A 113 8.24 -8.48 17.09
C GLY A 113 8.48 -7.21 16.30
N ALA A 114 9.75 -7.01 15.92
CA ALA A 114 10.19 -5.82 15.21
C ALA A 114 9.48 -5.63 13.86
N THR A 115 9.11 -6.73 13.19
CA THR A 115 8.36 -6.75 11.94
C THR A 115 7.00 -6.06 12.08
N VAL A 116 6.27 -6.33 13.18
CA VAL A 116 4.97 -5.71 13.47
C VAL A 116 5.11 -4.21 13.67
N HIS A 117 6.11 -3.80 14.46
CA HIS A 117 6.39 -2.37 14.67
C HIS A 117 6.81 -1.65 13.38
N THR A 118 7.59 -2.32 12.51
CA THR A 118 7.99 -1.75 11.23
C THR A 118 6.78 -1.58 10.31
N ALA A 119 5.89 -2.57 10.20
CA ALA A 119 4.66 -2.48 9.41
C ALA A 119 3.75 -1.33 9.89
N ASN A 120 3.52 -1.21 11.20
CA ASN A 120 2.74 -0.11 11.79
C ASN A 120 3.36 1.26 11.48
N ARG A 121 4.69 1.34 11.53
CA ARG A 121 5.41 2.56 11.15
C ARG A 121 5.21 2.90 9.68
N MET A 122 5.16 1.92 8.77
CA MET A 122 4.86 2.16 7.35
C MET A 122 3.46 2.75 7.18
N THR A 123 2.47 2.25 7.92
CA THR A 123 1.10 2.81 7.91
C THR A 123 1.10 4.27 8.38
N SER A 124 1.86 4.57 9.44
CA SER A 124 1.97 5.95 9.96
C SER A 124 2.64 6.91 8.97
N GLN A 125 3.48 6.43 8.06
CA GLN A 125 4.11 7.22 7.00
C GLN A 125 3.23 7.34 5.75
N ALA A 126 2.25 6.46 5.58
CA ALA A 126 1.36 6.45 4.43
C ALA A 126 0.32 7.59 4.51
N LYS A 127 0.09 8.23 3.38
CA LYS A 127 -1.03 9.16 3.15
C LYS A 127 -2.26 8.39 2.66
N ALA A 128 -3.39 9.10 2.54
CA ALA A 128 -4.59 8.56 1.92
C ALA A 128 -4.26 7.91 0.56
N GLN A 129 -4.83 6.73 0.34
CA GLN A 129 -4.65 5.92 -0.88
C GLN A 129 -3.23 5.39 -1.12
N GLN A 130 -2.29 5.55 -0.18
CA GLN A 130 -0.94 5.00 -0.31
C GLN A 130 -0.82 3.61 0.32
N ILE A 131 0.04 2.80 -0.29
CA ILE A 131 0.53 1.53 0.24
C ILE A 131 2.04 1.68 0.38
N ILE A 132 2.55 1.73 1.61
CA ILE A 132 3.96 1.92 1.92
C ILE A 132 4.58 0.62 2.45
N THR A 133 5.77 0.32 1.98
CA THR A 133 6.53 -0.86 2.40
C THR A 133 8.03 -0.55 2.49
N THR A 134 8.81 -1.55 2.82
CA THR A 134 10.27 -1.46 2.97
C THR A 134 11.00 -2.21 1.85
N GLU A 135 12.28 -1.90 1.68
CA GLU A 135 13.18 -2.59 0.75
C GLU A 135 13.17 -4.11 0.95
N ALA A 136 13.27 -4.58 2.20
CA ALA A 136 13.24 -6.01 2.51
C ALA A 136 11.98 -6.73 2.00
N THR A 137 10.85 -6.04 2.00
CA THR A 137 9.61 -6.57 1.41
C THR A 137 9.73 -6.60 -0.11
N VAL A 138 10.20 -5.51 -0.73
CA VAL A 138 10.34 -5.38 -2.20
C VAL A 138 11.27 -6.45 -2.75
N GLU A 139 12.38 -6.73 -2.10
CA GLU A 139 13.33 -7.78 -2.49
C GLU A 139 12.70 -9.18 -2.49
N ALA A 140 11.75 -9.41 -1.58
CA ALA A 140 11.05 -10.68 -1.45
C ALA A 140 9.80 -10.81 -2.37
N LEU A 141 9.42 -9.73 -3.10
CA LEU A 141 8.30 -9.75 -4.04
C LEU A 141 8.62 -10.57 -5.31
N ALA A 142 7.58 -11.12 -5.91
CA ALA A 142 7.63 -11.63 -7.27
C ALA A 142 8.04 -10.50 -8.26
N PRO A 143 8.81 -10.80 -9.33
CA PRO A 143 9.35 -9.80 -10.24
C PRO A 143 8.31 -8.82 -10.82
N ALA A 144 7.11 -9.32 -11.16
CA ALA A 144 6.03 -8.51 -11.70
C ALA A 144 5.57 -7.42 -10.72
N LEU A 145 5.42 -7.75 -9.43
CA LEU A 145 5.01 -6.79 -8.41
C LEU A 145 6.16 -5.87 -7.98
N ARG A 146 7.41 -6.34 -8.05
CA ARG A 146 8.57 -5.48 -7.81
C ARG A 146 8.61 -4.31 -8.78
N GLY A 147 8.26 -4.52 -10.05
CA GLY A 147 8.14 -3.46 -11.06
C GLY A 147 7.03 -2.44 -10.77
N MET A 148 6.10 -2.74 -9.87
CA MET A 148 5.04 -1.83 -9.42
C MET A 148 5.43 -1.02 -8.18
N THR A 149 6.67 -1.08 -7.72
CA THR A 149 7.14 -0.32 -6.55
C THR A 149 8.04 0.84 -6.95
N ARG A 150 7.96 1.92 -6.19
CA ARG A 150 8.78 3.11 -6.34
C ARG A 150 9.39 3.48 -5.01
N GLN A 151 10.71 3.65 -4.96
CA GLN A 151 11.36 4.22 -3.77
C GLN A 151 10.97 5.68 -3.60
N ILE A 152 10.56 6.06 -2.39
CA ILE A 152 10.05 7.41 -2.11
C ILE A 152 10.90 8.17 -1.08
N ASP A 153 11.49 7.48 -0.10
CA ASP A 153 12.21 8.13 0.98
C ASP A 153 13.12 7.14 1.74
N PHE A 154 13.82 7.65 2.75
CA PHE A 154 14.54 6.87 3.75
C PHE A 154 14.04 7.23 5.15
N ALA A 155 13.53 6.26 5.90
CA ALA A 155 13.16 6.47 7.29
C ALA A 155 14.36 6.23 8.20
N THR A 156 14.78 7.25 8.95
CA THR A 156 15.76 7.09 10.03
C THR A 156 15.13 6.31 11.17
N VAL A 157 15.72 5.18 11.53
CA VAL A 157 15.30 4.39 12.70
C VAL A 157 16.11 4.85 13.90
N LYS A 158 15.42 5.28 14.98
CA LYS A 158 16.06 5.65 16.25
C LYS A 158 16.92 4.47 16.74
N GLY A 159 18.25 4.64 16.80
CA GLY A 159 19.19 3.61 17.22
C GLY A 159 19.85 2.78 16.11
N ARG A 160 19.58 3.08 14.83
CA ARG A 160 20.35 2.56 13.68
C ARG A 160 20.89 3.72 12.87
N THR A 161 22.14 3.61 12.44
CA THR A 161 22.81 4.57 11.55
C THR A 161 22.31 4.48 10.11
N ASP A 162 21.73 3.34 9.74
CA ASP A 162 21.27 3.06 8.39
C ASP A 162 19.75 3.29 8.32
N GLY A 163 19.32 4.21 7.46
CA GLY A 163 17.91 4.44 7.17
C GLY A 163 17.30 3.22 6.50
N ILE A 164 16.00 2.97 6.75
CA ILE A 164 15.22 1.98 5.99
C ILE A 164 14.69 2.69 4.76
N ALA A 165 15.01 2.17 3.57
CA ALA A 165 14.43 2.66 2.32
C ALA A 165 12.92 2.35 2.29
N LEU A 166 12.14 3.39 2.02
CA LEU A 166 10.68 3.32 1.91
C LEU A 166 10.27 3.24 0.45
N TYR A 167 9.34 2.35 0.19
CA TYR A 167 8.77 2.12 -1.13
C TYR A 167 7.26 2.29 -1.11
N GLU A 168 6.73 2.90 -2.15
CA GLU A 168 5.31 2.94 -2.43
C GLU A 168 4.95 1.88 -3.47
N VAL A 169 3.84 1.17 -3.25
CA VAL A 169 3.25 0.27 -4.25
C VAL A 169 2.28 1.07 -5.11
N LEU A 170 2.55 1.12 -6.41
CA LEU A 170 1.75 1.81 -7.42
C LEU A 170 0.56 0.94 -7.82
N TRP A 171 -0.50 0.97 -7.03
CA TRP A 171 -1.69 0.13 -7.22
C TRP A 171 -2.70 0.70 -8.21
N GLN A 172 -2.67 2.01 -8.43
CA GLN A 172 -3.40 2.64 -9.52
C GLN A 172 -2.57 2.45 -10.80
N ARG A 173 -3.04 1.64 -11.71
CA ARG A 173 -2.65 1.81 -13.10
C ARG A 173 -3.29 3.14 -13.53
N GLU A 174 -2.51 4.19 -13.64
CA GLU A 174 -2.86 5.17 -14.66
C GLU A 174 -3.01 4.35 -15.93
N ASP A 175 -4.16 4.46 -16.60
CA ASP A 175 -4.32 4.01 -17.97
C ASP A 175 -3.40 4.89 -18.82
N ASN A 176 -2.11 4.73 -18.63
CA ASN A 176 -1.09 5.08 -19.57
C ASN A 176 -1.19 4.06 -20.70
N THR A 177 -2.30 4.18 -21.45
CA THR A 177 -2.31 3.89 -22.86
C THR A 177 -1.51 5.00 -23.56
N ALA A 178 -0.34 5.33 -23.03
CA ALA A 178 0.77 5.79 -23.82
C ALA A 178 1.16 4.53 -24.58
N MET A 179 0.62 4.42 -25.81
CA MET A 179 1.03 3.47 -26.81
C MET A 179 2.54 3.33 -26.68
N VAL A 180 3.02 2.13 -26.29
CA VAL A 180 4.39 1.75 -26.61
C VAL A 180 4.40 1.81 -28.13
N PRO A 181 5.12 2.77 -28.75
CA PRO A 181 5.12 2.87 -30.21
C PRO A 181 5.62 1.53 -30.73
N THR A 182 4.85 0.92 -31.58
CA THR A 182 5.28 -0.29 -32.28
C THR A 182 6.50 0.05 -33.14
N MET A 183 7.31 -0.94 -33.50
CA MET A 183 8.46 -0.70 -34.37
C MET A 183 8.06 -0.05 -35.70
N ASP A 184 6.80 -0.20 -36.12
CA ASP A 184 6.23 0.45 -37.32
C ASP A 184 5.93 1.93 -37.07
N ASP A 185 5.53 2.33 -35.86
CA ASP A 185 5.34 3.74 -35.48
C ASP A 185 6.67 4.50 -35.42
N LEU A 186 7.76 3.83 -35.00
CA LEU A 186 9.11 4.39 -35.01
C LEU A 186 9.69 4.57 -36.41
N ALA A 187 9.27 3.75 -37.37
CA ALA A 187 9.68 3.86 -38.79
C ALA A 187 8.99 5.04 -39.51
N ALA A 188 7.79 5.42 -39.09
CA ALA A 188 7.04 6.52 -39.68
C ALA A 188 7.47 7.92 -39.16
N GLU A 189 8.12 8.00 -38.00
CA GLU A 189 8.54 9.28 -37.37
C GLU A 189 9.99 9.71 -37.66
N SER A 190 10.69 9.05 -38.58
CA SER A 190 12.07 9.43 -38.96
C SER A 190 12.17 10.72 -39.79
N VAL A 191 11.08 11.45 -39.96
CA VAL A 191 11.08 12.76 -40.68
C VAL A 191 10.70 13.87 -39.70
N THR A 192 11.72 14.56 -39.19
CA THR A 192 11.68 15.91 -38.62
C THR A 192 10.99 16.07 -37.26
N ARG A 193 11.60 15.64 -36.18
CA ARG A 193 11.38 16.26 -34.87
C ARG A 193 12.58 17.09 -34.46
N ARG A 194 12.39 18.42 -34.45
CA ARG A 194 13.25 19.35 -33.72
C ARG A 194 13.00 19.09 -32.22
N LEU A 195 14.02 18.63 -31.52
CA LEU A 195 13.96 18.50 -30.02
C LEU A 195 14.02 19.91 -29.43
N VAL A 196 12.95 20.33 -28.77
CA VAL A 196 12.94 21.56 -27.98
C VAL A 196 13.19 21.19 -26.53
N LEU A 197 14.38 21.48 -26.05
CA LEU A 197 14.72 21.31 -24.63
C LEU A 197 14.53 22.65 -23.89
N ARG A 198 13.74 22.65 -22.83
CA ARG A 198 13.63 23.82 -21.93
C ARG A 198 14.59 23.65 -20.76
N TYR A 199 15.59 24.52 -20.70
CA TYR A 199 16.51 24.61 -19.57
C TYR A 199 16.53 26.05 -19.05
N HIS A 200 16.22 26.24 -17.76
CA HIS A 200 16.14 27.56 -17.10
C HIS A 200 15.32 28.62 -17.84
N GLY A 201 14.18 28.25 -18.40
CA GLY A 201 13.25 29.19 -19.03
C GLY A 201 13.66 29.65 -20.44
N ARG A 202 14.71 29.08 -21.03
CA ARG A 202 15.12 29.35 -22.42
C ARG A 202 14.90 28.12 -23.29
N GLU A 203 14.33 28.32 -24.47
CA GLU A 203 14.19 27.28 -25.49
C GLU A 203 15.50 27.17 -26.28
N VAL A 204 16.07 25.98 -26.34
CA VAL A 204 17.22 25.64 -27.20
C VAL A 204 16.76 24.62 -28.24
N ILE A 205 16.86 24.95 -29.51
CA ILE A 205 16.56 24.08 -30.65
C ILE A 205 17.85 23.37 -31.01
N VAL A 206 17.86 22.03 -30.97
CA VAL A 206 18.97 21.16 -31.39
C VAL A 206 18.56 20.32 -32.56
#